data_0db9da728ed6c24581ec5532f75e03d6
#
_entry.id   0db9da728ed6c24581ec5532f75e03d6
#
_cell.length_a   1.000
_cell.length_b   1.000
_cell.length_c   1.000
_cell.angle_alpha   90.00
_cell.angle_beta   90.00
_cell.angle_gamma   90.00
#
_symmetry.space_group_name_H-M   'P 1'
#
loop_
_entity.id
_entity.type
_entity.pdbx_description
1 polymer ?
#
loop_
_entity_poly.entity_id
_entity_poly.type
_entity_poly.pdbx_seq_one_letter_code
_entity_poly.pdbx_strand_id
1 'polypeptide(L)'
;MAEATVSTRIQTPELDEQDEFEEELERSLRPRRLEEFVGQRALCEQLAVAIEAAMARGEALDHLLLAGPPGLGKTSLAQIVAGELGVPFVQTAGPALERKGDIAAFLTALEPRSVFFVDEIHRLPRTLEETFYPAMEDRRLPITVGQGAGARVVTLDLPPFTLVGATTRTGLLTTPLRDRFGIQARLEPYAIEELATIVERSARILEIPLEEGGAAAIAARSRGTPRVANRLLR
;
A
#
# COMPACT_ATOMS: atom_id res chain seq x y z
N MET A 1 -9.58 -46.00 -15.16
CA MET A 1 -10.63 -45.25 -14.43
C MET A 1 -9.99 -44.79 -13.14
N ALA A 2 -9.59 -43.53 -13.10
CA ALA A 2 -9.04 -42.87 -11.90
C ALA A 2 -9.98 -41.73 -11.57
N GLU A 3 -10.66 -41.84 -10.43
CA GLU A 3 -11.55 -40.83 -9.88
C GLU A 3 -10.73 -39.61 -9.43
N ALA A 4 -10.98 -38.47 -10.02
CA ALA A 4 -10.49 -37.19 -9.57
C ALA A 4 -11.31 -36.74 -8.35
N THR A 5 -10.73 -36.83 -7.16
CA THR A 5 -11.31 -36.29 -5.93
C THR A 5 -11.21 -34.74 -5.99
N VAL A 6 -12.30 -34.09 -6.35
CA VAL A 6 -12.48 -32.65 -6.23
C VAL A 6 -12.65 -32.35 -4.75
N SER A 7 -11.61 -31.79 -4.13
CA SER A 7 -11.68 -31.24 -2.78
C SER A 7 -12.43 -29.92 -2.83
N THR A 8 -13.74 -29.97 -2.61
CA THR A 8 -14.56 -28.78 -2.37
C THR A 8 -14.22 -28.27 -0.98
N ARG A 9 -13.43 -27.18 -0.88
CA ARG A 9 -13.34 -26.39 0.35
C ARG A 9 -14.73 -25.86 0.65
N ILE A 10 -15.37 -26.40 1.66
CA ILE A 10 -16.58 -25.83 2.25
C ILE A 10 -16.13 -24.55 2.97
N GLN A 11 -16.34 -23.39 2.33
CA GLN A 11 -16.28 -22.10 3.00
C GLN A 11 -17.51 -22.03 3.91
N THR A 12 -17.29 -21.95 5.21
CA THR A 12 -18.35 -21.72 6.17
C THR A 12 -18.66 -20.22 6.19
N PRO A 13 -19.92 -19.77 5.97
CA PRO A 13 -20.30 -18.36 5.93
C PRO A 13 -19.89 -17.58 7.20
N GLU A 14 -19.87 -18.24 8.35
CA GLU A 14 -19.46 -17.63 9.64
C GLU A 14 -17.99 -17.24 9.71
N LEU A 15 -17.08 -17.87 8.96
CA LEU A 15 -15.67 -17.52 8.89
C LEU A 15 -15.46 -16.27 8.01
N ASP A 16 -16.23 -16.13 6.93
CA ASP A 16 -16.16 -14.98 6.05
C ASP A 16 -16.68 -13.70 6.75
N GLU A 17 -17.76 -13.80 7.54
CA GLU A 17 -18.30 -12.67 8.30
C GLU A 17 -17.36 -12.18 9.41
N GLN A 18 -16.64 -13.09 10.08
CA GLN A 18 -15.65 -12.75 11.09
C GLN A 18 -14.42 -12.06 10.48
N ASP A 19 -13.95 -12.54 9.35
CA ASP A 19 -12.83 -11.97 8.63
C ASP A 19 -13.17 -10.56 8.09
N GLU A 20 -14.40 -10.37 7.56
CA GLU A 20 -14.88 -9.05 7.12
C GLU A 20 -15.00 -8.05 8.28
N PHE A 21 -15.55 -8.50 9.42
CA PHE A 21 -15.63 -7.66 10.63
C PHE A 21 -14.26 -7.26 11.15
N GLU A 22 -13.28 -8.19 11.18
CA GLU A 22 -11.92 -7.89 11.59
C GLU A 22 -11.23 -6.90 10.66
N GLU A 23 -11.45 -7.02 9.34
CA GLU A 23 -10.92 -6.06 8.37
C GLU A 23 -11.53 -4.66 8.53
N GLU A 24 -12.83 -4.57 8.75
CA GLU A 24 -13.52 -3.29 8.95
C GLU A 24 -13.03 -2.62 10.24
N LEU A 25 -12.85 -3.39 11.30
CA LEU A 25 -12.31 -2.92 12.56
C LEU A 25 -10.85 -2.43 12.40
N GLU A 26 -10.01 -3.19 11.69
CA GLU A 26 -8.65 -2.72 11.37
C GLU A 26 -8.66 -1.42 10.56
N ARG A 27 -9.60 -1.27 9.64
CA ARG A 27 -9.76 -0.02 8.85
C ARG A 27 -10.16 1.16 9.72
N SER A 28 -11.02 0.95 10.72
CA SER A 28 -11.46 2.02 11.64
C SER A 28 -10.32 2.57 12.51
N LEU A 29 -9.33 1.73 12.84
CA LEU A 29 -8.17 2.10 13.64
C LEU A 29 -7.07 2.82 12.85
N ARG A 30 -7.13 2.84 11.52
CA ARG A 30 -6.10 3.46 10.68
C ARG A 30 -6.15 4.99 10.82
N PRO A 31 -4.98 5.64 10.97
CA PRO A 31 -4.91 7.10 10.90
C PRO A 31 -5.34 7.58 9.50
N ARG A 32 -6.02 8.72 9.45
CA ARG A 32 -6.52 9.31 8.21
C ARG A 32 -5.71 10.51 7.75
N ARG A 33 -4.93 11.11 8.66
CA ARG A 33 -4.09 12.28 8.41
C ARG A 33 -2.65 12.01 8.79
N LEU A 34 -1.74 12.76 8.18
CA LEU A 34 -0.31 12.63 8.45
C LEU A 34 0.04 12.99 9.90
N GLU A 35 -0.64 13.97 10.46
CA GLU A 35 -0.49 14.38 11.87
C GLU A 35 -0.95 13.31 12.89
N GLU A 36 -1.83 12.40 12.47
CA GLU A 36 -2.30 11.28 13.29
C GLU A 36 -1.36 10.06 13.22
N PHE A 37 -0.42 10.08 12.28
CA PHE A 37 0.49 8.97 12.04
C PHE A 37 1.61 9.00 13.08
N VAL A 38 1.50 8.15 14.09
CA VAL A 38 2.51 8.04 15.16
C VAL A 38 3.79 7.40 14.61
N GLY A 39 4.94 7.90 15.05
CA GLY A 39 6.25 7.39 14.65
C GLY A 39 6.68 7.83 13.25
N GLN A 40 7.78 7.26 12.76
CA GLN A 40 8.35 7.54 11.44
C GLN A 40 8.53 9.04 11.15
N ARG A 41 8.87 9.84 12.16
CA ARG A 41 8.81 11.30 12.15
C ARG A 41 9.50 11.94 10.95
N ALA A 42 10.73 11.53 10.65
CA ALA A 42 11.49 12.08 9.53
C ALA A 42 10.80 11.83 8.17
N LEU A 43 10.18 10.65 8.02
CA LEU A 43 9.40 10.32 6.82
C LEU A 43 8.13 11.17 6.73
N CYS A 44 7.41 11.35 7.83
CA CYS A 44 6.20 12.19 7.85
C CYS A 44 6.53 13.65 7.53
N GLU A 45 7.61 14.20 8.06
CA GLU A 45 8.10 15.55 7.74
C GLU A 45 8.46 15.68 6.25
N GLN A 46 9.18 14.71 5.69
CA GLN A 46 9.51 14.68 4.27
C GLN A 46 8.26 14.63 3.38
N LEU A 47 7.29 13.76 3.74
CA LEU A 47 6.04 13.64 2.98
C LEU A 47 5.19 14.90 3.08
N ALA A 48 5.11 15.54 4.24
CA ALA A 48 4.39 16.80 4.40
C ALA A 48 4.88 17.87 3.43
N VAL A 49 6.21 18.07 3.35
CA VAL A 49 6.82 19.01 2.42
C VAL A 49 6.57 18.64 0.97
N ALA A 50 6.70 17.36 0.62
CA ALA A 50 6.50 16.89 -0.75
C ALA A 50 5.03 17.03 -1.20
N ILE A 51 4.08 16.71 -0.31
CA ILE A 51 2.64 16.85 -0.55
C ILE A 51 2.28 18.33 -0.74
N GLU A 52 2.72 19.22 0.15
CA GLU A 52 2.49 20.66 0.04
C GLU A 52 3.03 21.22 -1.28
N ALA A 53 4.24 20.84 -1.66
CA ALA A 53 4.85 21.24 -2.90
C ALA A 53 4.08 20.75 -4.14
N ALA A 54 3.62 19.49 -4.16
CA ALA A 54 2.83 18.92 -5.24
C ALA A 54 1.47 19.63 -5.36
N MET A 55 0.81 19.90 -4.23
CA MET A 55 -0.45 20.63 -4.20
C MET A 55 -0.31 22.06 -4.71
N ALA A 56 0.75 22.78 -4.29
CA ALA A 56 1.01 24.15 -4.73
C ALA A 56 1.24 24.26 -6.26
N ARG A 57 1.83 23.22 -6.87
CA ARG A 57 2.05 23.16 -8.32
C ARG A 57 0.85 22.57 -9.09
N GLY A 58 -0.12 21.96 -8.40
CA GLY A 58 -1.21 21.22 -9.03
C GLY A 58 -0.77 19.95 -9.76
N GLU A 59 0.34 19.37 -9.37
CA GLU A 59 0.97 18.19 -9.98
C GLU A 59 0.70 16.91 -9.17
N ALA A 60 0.96 15.74 -9.80
CA ALA A 60 1.05 14.49 -9.05
C ALA A 60 2.30 14.50 -8.16
N LEU A 61 2.23 13.84 -7.01
CA LEU A 61 3.40 13.61 -6.17
C LEU A 61 4.39 12.67 -6.90
N ASP A 62 5.67 12.81 -6.60
CA ASP A 62 6.67 11.85 -7.05
C ASP A 62 6.32 10.43 -6.60
N HIS A 63 6.72 9.43 -7.41
CA HIS A 63 6.50 8.04 -7.06
C HIS A 63 7.20 7.67 -5.76
N LEU A 64 6.51 6.93 -4.90
CA LEU A 64 6.92 6.62 -3.53
C LEU A 64 7.12 5.11 -3.32
N LEU A 65 8.28 4.71 -2.82
CA LEU A 65 8.56 3.33 -2.40
C LEU A 65 8.60 3.24 -0.88
N LEU A 66 7.69 2.45 -0.32
CA LEU A 66 7.59 2.17 1.11
C LEU A 66 8.14 0.77 1.41
N ALA A 67 9.27 0.70 2.07
CA ALA A 67 9.93 -0.56 2.43
C ALA A 67 9.83 -0.81 3.94
N GLY A 68 9.78 -2.08 4.33
CA GLY A 68 9.83 -2.45 5.76
C GLY A 68 8.97 -3.66 6.10
N PRO A 69 9.13 -4.22 7.30
CA PRO A 69 8.37 -5.36 7.80
C PRO A 69 6.85 -5.20 7.64
N PRO A 70 6.08 -6.30 7.63
CA PRO A 70 4.62 -6.21 7.59
C PRO A 70 4.06 -5.58 8.87
N GLY A 71 2.92 -4.90 8.76
CA GLY A 71 2.20 -4.33 9.90
C GLY A 71 2.73 -2.99 10.44
N LEU A 72 3.70 -2.34 9.75
CA LEU A 72 4.25 -1.03 10.13
C LEU A 72 3.47 0.17 9.57
N GLY A 73 2.38 -0.04 8.83
CA GLY A 73 1.53 1.04 8.35
C GLY A 73 1.78 1.52 6.91
N LYS A 74 2.49 0.74 6.05
CA LYS A 74 2.74 1.12 4.65
C LYS A 74 1.46 1.47 3.88
N THR A 75 0.45 0.62 3.95
CA THR A 75 -0.86 0.85 3.31
C THR A 75 -1.57 2.07 3.89
N SER A 76 -1.53 2.24 5.22
CA SER A 76 -2.13 3.42 5.89
C SER A 76 -1.46 4.71 5.42
N LEU A 77 -0.13 4.71 5.32
CA LEU A 77 0.61 5.89 4.85
C LEU A 77 0.28 6.23 3.39
N ALA A 78 0.14 5.21 2.51
CA ALA A 78 -0.29 5.43 1.13
C ALA A 78 -1.72 6.02 1.04
N GLN A 79 -2.63 5.57 1.90
CA GLN A 79 -3.98 6.11 1.99
C GLN A 79 -3.98 7.56 2.51
N ILE A 80 -3.14 7.87 3.51
CA ILE A 80 -2.96 9.22 4.03
C ILE A 80 -2.45 10.15 2.94
N VAL A 81 -1.44 9.73 2.16
CA VAL A 81 -0.92 10.53 1.04
C VAL A 81 -2.02 10.89 0.05
N ALA A 82 -2.87 9.94 -0.32
CA ALA A 82 -4.01 10.22 -1.20
C ALA A 82 -5.03 11.17 -0.55
N GLY A 83 -5.32 10.98 0.74
CA GLY A 83 -6.23 11.83 1.51
C GLY A 83 -5.73 13.27 1.65
N GLU A 84 -4.45 13.46 1.95
CA GLU A 84 -3.84 14.80 2.05
C GLU A 84 -3.79 15.51 0.68
N LEU A 85 -3.52 14.78 -0.40
CA LEU A 85 -3.56 15.31 -1.76
C LEU A 85 -5.00 15.57 -2.25
N GLY A 86 -6.03 15.02 -1.59
CA GLY A 86 -7.42 15.13 -2.03
C GLY A 86 -7.70 14.41 -3.36
N VAL A 87 -7.06 13.26 -3.60
CA VAL A 87 -7.13 12.52 -4.87
C VAL A 87 -7.61 11.08 -4.67
N PRO A 88 -8.14 10.42 -5.73
CA PRO A 88 -8.55 9.02 -5.64
C PRO A 88 -7.39 8.10 -5.25
N PHE A 89 -7.72 7.08 -4.44
CA PHE A 89 -6.83 6.00 -4.04
C PHE A 89 -7.27 4.68 -4.70
N VAL A 90 -6.41 4.13 -5.55
CA VAL A 90 -6.61 2.84 -6.21
C VAL A 90 -5.56 1.87 -5.69
N GLN A 91 -5.98 0.68 -5.24
CA GLN A 91 -5.04 -0.29 -4.71
C GLN A 91 -5.14 -1.66 -5.37
N THR A 92 -3.99 -2.31 -5.45
CA THR A 92 -3.85 -3.72 -5.84
C THR A 92 -2.66 -4.33 -5.11
N ALA A 93 -2.42 -5.61 -5.34
CA ALA A 93 -1.23 -6.30 -4.85
C ALA A 93 -0.41 -6.86 -6.02
N GLY A 94 0.92 -6.91 -5.88
CA GLY A 94 1.80 -7.46 -6.91
C GLY A 94 1.36 -8.83 -7.43
N PRO A 95 1.01 -9.79 -6.55
CA PRO A 95 0.51 -11.11 -6.97
C PRO A 95 -0.79 -11.11 -7.78
N ALA A 96 -1.60 -10.06 -7.66
CA ALA A 96 -2.86 -9.93 -8.43
C ALA A 96 -2.64 -9.40 -9.85
N LEU A 97 -1.44 -8.91 -10.16
CA LEU A 97 -1.05 -8.45 -11.49
C LEU A 97 -0.30 -9.59 -12.22
N GLU A 98 -1.01 -10.34 -13.02
CA GLU A 98 -0.45 -11.51 -13.71
C GLU A 98 -0.06 -11.22 -15.15
N ARG A 99 -0.72 -10.25 -15.80
CA ARG A 99 -0.59 -9.93 -17.23
C ARG A 99 -0.42 -8.44 -17.44
N LYS A 100 0.21 -8.06 -18.55
CA LYS A 100 0.32 -6.65 -18.98
C LYS A 100 -1.05 -5.97 -19.10
N GLY A 101 -2.09 -6.72 -19.47
CA GLY A 101 -3.46 -6.24 -19.56
C GLY A 101 -4.03 -5.81 -18.22
N ASP A 102 -3.65 -6.47 -17.12
CA ASP A 102 -4.12 -6.10 -15.78
C ASP A 102 -3.57 -4.73 -15.39
N ILE A 103 -2.26 -4.51 -15.62
CA ILE A 103 -1.63 -3.20 -15.40
C ILE A 103 -2.27 -2.13 -16.28
N ALA A 104 -2.52 -2.46 -17.57
CA ALA A 104 -3.15 -1.55 -18.49
C ALA A 104 -4.55 -1.14 -18.02
N ALA A 105 -5.36 -2.10 -17.55
CA ALA A 105 -6.70 -1.83 -17.04
C ALA A 105 -6.67 -0.86 -15.85
N PHE A 106 -5.75 -1.07 -14.88
CA PHE A 106 -5.61 -0.14 -13.76
C PHE A 106 -5.14 1.25 -14.22
N LEU A 107 -4.04 1.33 -14.98
CA LEU A 107 -3.42 2.59 -15.34
C LEU A 107 -4.30 3.46 -16.24
N THR A 108 -5.08 2.86 -17.14
CA THR A 108 -5.99 3.60 -18.04
C THR A 108 -7.28 4.06 -17.35
N ALA A 109 -7.64 3.43 -16.22
CA ALA A 109 -8.79 3.81 -15.41
C ALA A 109 -8.48 4.87 -14.35
N LEU A 110 -7.20 5.27 -14.18
CA LEU A 110 -6.81 6.27 -13.21
C LEU A 110 -7.36 7.66 -13.59
N GLU A 111 -7.83 8.39 -12.60
CA GLU A 111 -8.09 9.81 -12.72
C GLU A 111 -6.79 10.63 -12.59
N PRO A 112 -6.75 11.87 -13.10
CA PRO A 112 -5.57 12.72 -12.96
C PRO A 112 -5.14 12.88 -11.49
N ARG A 113 -3.86 12.69 -11.23
CA ARG A 113 -3.18 12.76 -9.92
C ARG A 113 -3.54 11.64 -8.93
N SER A 114 -4.35 10.65 -9.31
CA SER A 114 -4.65 9.49 -8.46
C SER A 114 -3.39 8.87 -7.84
N VAL A 115 -3.53 8.35 -6.64
CA VAL A 115 -2.54 7.47 -6.02
C VAL A 115 -2.86 6.03 -6.37
N PHE A 116 -1.94 5.37 -7.09
CA PHE A 116 -2.01 3.95 -7.41
C PHE A 116 -1.07 3.18 -6.48
N PHE A 117 -1.64 2.42 -5.56
CA PHE A 117 -0.90 1.65 -4.56
C PHE A 117 -0.77 0.17 -4.99
N VAL A 118 0.46 -0.33 -4.99
CA VAL A 118 0.76 -1.74 -5.27
C VAL A 118 1.45 -2.34 -4.06
N ASP A 119 0.71 -3.17 -3.30
CA ASP A 119 1.31 -3.90 -2.17
C ASP A 119 2.13 -5.09 -2.65
N GLU A 120 3.17 -5.45 -1.90
CA GLU A 120 4.11 -6.51 -2.24
C GLU A 120 4.65 -6.39 -3.68
N ILE A 121 4.99 -5.16 -4.12
CA ILE A 121 5.41 -4.84 -5.49
C ILE A 121 6.61 -5.69 -5.95
N HIS A 122 7.45 -6.20 -5.03
CA HIS A 122 8.56 -7.10 -5.33
C HIS A 122 8.13 -8.48 -5.84
N ARG A 123 6.82 -8.80 -5.78
CA ARG A 123 6.26 -10.05 -6.32
C ARG A 123 5.78 -9.92 -7.76
N LEU A 124 5.93 -8.75 -8.36
CA LEU A 124 5.68 -8.58 -9.79
C LEU A 124 6.67 -9.42 -10.61
N PRO A 125 6.20 -10.14 -11.64
CA PRO A 125 7.09 -10.73 -12.65
C PRO A 125 7.90 -9.63 -13.34
N ARG A 126 9.17 -9.87 -13.64
CA ARG A 126 10.06 -8.89 -14.33
C ARG A 126 9.46 -8.31 -15.60
N THR A 127 8.80 -9.13 -16.39
CA THR A 127 8.13 -8.70 -17.63
C THR A 127 7.01 -7.69 -17.39
N LEU A 128 6.44 -7.67 -16.18
CA LEU A 128 5.43 -6.70 -15.75
C LEU A 128 6.06 -5.46 -15.12
N GLU A 129 7.17 -5.60 -14.40
CA GLU A 129 7.94 -4.43 -13.94
C GLU A 129 8.30 -3.51 -15.10
N GLU A 130 8.78 -4.08 -16.23
CA GLU A 130 9.15 -3.31 -17.42
C GLU A 130 7.98 -2.52 -18.03
N THR A 131 6.74 -2.92 -17.75
CA THR A 131 5.54 -2.19 -18.21
C THR A 131 5.35 -0.89 -17.40
N PHE A 132 5.81 -0.84 -16.15
CA PHE A 132 5.76 0.36 -15.33
C PHE A 132 6.77 1.43 -15.75
N TYR A 133 7.89 1.07 -16.37
CA TYR A 133 8.96 2.03 -16.68
C TYR A 133 8.46 3.21 -17.54
N PRO A 134 7.92 2.98 -18.75
CA PRO A 134 7.41 4.08 -19.57
C PRO A 134 6.18 4.76 -18.95
N ALA A 135 5.40 4.03 -18.13
CA ALA A 135 4.24 4.60 -17.44
C ALA A 135 4.68 5.61 -16.36
N MET A 136 5.76 5.32 -15.63
CA MET A 136 6.30 6.19 -14.58
C MET A 136 7.07 7.39 -15.14
N GLU A 137 7.88 7.18 -16.19
CA GLU A 137 8.75 8.23 -16.73
C GLU A 137 8.01 9.15 -17.69
N ASP A 138 7.32 8.55 -18.69
CA ASP A 138 6.76 9.28 -19.83
C ASP A 138 5.23 9.39 -19.78
N ARG A 139 4.56 8.76 -18.79
CA ARG A 139 3.10 8.61 -18.73
C ARG A 139 2.55 7.96 -19.99
N ARG A 140 3.25 6.97 -20.51
CA ARG A 140 2.91 6.24 -21.73
C ARG A 140 2.89 4.75 -21.47
N LEU A 141 1.91 4.09 -22.06
CA LEU A 141 1.75 2.64 -21.95
C LEU A 141 1.70 2.02 -23.34
N PRO A 142 2.80 1.38 -23.80
CA PRO A 142 2.80 0.63 -25.06
C PRO A 142 2.06 -0.71 -24.88
N ILE A 143 0.99 -0.91 -25.64
CA ILE A 143 0.23 -2.16 -25.67
C ILE A 143 0.28 -2.78 -27.07
N THR A 144 0.37 -4.11 -27.12
CA THR A 144 0.31 -4.85 -28.38
C THR A 144 -1.13 -5.24 -28.67
N VAL A 145 -1.67 -4.77 -29.79
CA VAL A 145 -3.03 -5.07 -30.25
C VAL A 145 -2.95 -5.98 -31.45
N GLY A 146 -3.72 -7.07 -31.46
CA GLY A 146 -3.72 -8.09 -32.52
C GLY A 146 -2.79 -9.27 -32.21
N GLN A 147 -2.76 -10.22 -33.12
CA GLN A 147 -1.95 -11.46 -33.02
C GLN A 147 -1.20 -11.73 -34.33
N GLY A 148 -0.08 -12.46 -34.22
CA GLY A 148 0.73 -12.87 -35.36
C GLY A 148 1.27 -11.70 -36.19
N ALA A 149 1.32 -11.85 -37.52
CA ALA A 149 1.86 -10.84 -38.44
C ALA A 149 1.05 -9.52 -38.49
N GLY A 150 -0.17 -9.50 -37.97
CA GLY A 150 -1.01 -8.31 -37.84
C GLY A 150 -0.90 -7.57 -36.51
N ALA A 151 -0.05 -8.02 -35.59
CA ALA A 151 0.16 -7.36 -34.30
C ALA A 151 0.82 -5.99 -34.49
N ARG A 152 0.27 -4.97 -33.86
CA ARG A 152 0.81 -3.60 -33.81
C ARG A 152 0.90 -3.09 -32.42
N VAL A 153 1.90 -2.26 -32.17
CA VAL A 153 2.04 -1.56 -30.88
C VAL A 153 1.26 -0.25 -30.96
N VAL A 154 0.38 -0.04 -29.98
CA VAL A 154 -0.35 1.21 -29.77
C VAL A 154 0.12 1.77 -28.43
N THR A 155 0.51 3.04 -28.41
CA THR A 155 0.90 3.72 -27.18
C THR A 155 -0.28 4.51 -26.65
N LEU A 156 -0.68 4.25 -25.40
CA LEU A 156 -1.71 5.00 -24.69
C LEU A 156 -1.05 6.08 -23.83
N ASP A 157 -1.57 7.29 -23.87
CA ASP A 157 -1.19 8.34 -22.94
C ASP A 157 -1.95 8.13 -21.62
N LEU A 158 -1.23 8.27 -20.51
CA LEU A 158 -1.77 8.11 -19.16
C LEU A 158 -1.94 9.48 -18.47
N PRO A 159 -2.95 9.65 -17.62
CA PRO A 159 -3.02 10.82 -16.77
C PRO A 159 -1.80 10.86 -15.83
N PRO A 160 -1.40 12.05 -15.33
CA PRO A 160 -0.41 12.10 -14.25
C PRO A 160 -0.92 11.33 -13.04
N PHE A 161 -0.11 10.48 -12.45
CA PHE A 161 -0.44 9.67 -11.28
C PHE A 161 0.78 9.48 -10.38
N THR A 162 0.54 9.11 -9.14
CA THR A 162 1.58 8.72 -8.19
C THR A 162 1.53 7.21 -7.98
N LEU A 163 2.59 6.50 -8.37
CA LEU A 163 2.75 5.09 -7.97
C LEU A 163 3.31 5.02 -6.56
N VAL A 164 2.61 4.34 -5.66
CA VAL A 164 3.13 3.99 -4.33
C VAL A 164 3.36 2.49 -4.28
N GLY A 165 4.61 2.07 -4.30
CA GLY A 165 5.00 0.68 -4.14
C GLY A 165 5.26 0.35 -2.67
N ALA A 166 4.68 -0.74 -2.15
CA ALA A 166 5.03 -1.26 -0.85
C ALA A 166 5.77 -2.60 -0.96
N THR A 167 6.81 -2.78 -0.17
CA THR A 167 7.61 -4.01 -0.18
C THR A 167 8.12 -4.39 1.21
N THR A 168 8.15 -5.68 1.48
CA THR A 168 8.88 -6.23 2.64
C THR A 168 10.32 -6.61 2.30
N ARG A 169 10.68 -6.62 0.99
CA ARG A 169 11.98 -7.13 0.48
C ARG A 169 12.53 -6.24 -0.63
N THR A 170 13.16 -5.14 -0.27
CA THR A 170 13.75 -4.20 -1.26
C THR A 170 14.78 -4.83 -2.19
N GLY A 171 15.54 -5.81 -1.70
CA GLY A 171 16.56 -6.51 -2.51
C GLY A 171 15.99 -7.38 -3.64
N LEU A 172 14.68 -7.63 -3.69
CA LEU A 172 14.04 -8.36 -4.77
C LEU A 172 13.53 -7.44 -5.91
N LEU A 173 13.45 -6.12 -5.67
CA LEU A 173 13.14 -5.16 -6.73
C LEU A 173 14.33 -4.99 -7.65
N THR A 174 14.07 -4.90 -8.95
CA THR A 174 15.12 -4.56 -9.91
C THR A 174 15.61 -3.12 -9.67
N THR A 175 16.89 -2.89 -9.90
CA THR A 175 17.47 -1.55 -9.81
C THR A 175 16.71 -0.55 -10.70
N PRO A 176 16.40 -0.87 -11.99
CA PRO A 176 15.65 0.04 -12.84
C PRO A 176 14.28 0.46 -12.29
N LEU A 177 13.52 -0.47 -11.67
CA LEU A 177 12.24 -0.11 -11.06
C LEU A 177 12.45 0.77 -9.83
N ARG A 178 13.39 0.39 -8.97
CA ARG A 178 13.65 1.11 -7.72
C ARG A 178 14.08 2.56 -7.96
N ASP A 179 14.96 2.79 -8.96
CA ASP A 179 15.51 4.11 -9.25
C ASP A 179 14.47 5.09 -9.82
N ARG A 180 13.30 4.59 -10.24
CA ARG A 180 12.16 5.40 -10.70
C ARG A 180 11.27 5.93 -9.57
N PHE A 181 11.50 5.48 -8.34
CA PHE A 181 10.84 6.05 -7.18
C PHE A 181 11.64 7.25 -6.68
N GLY A 182 11.10 8.47 -6.86
CA GLY A 182 11.72 9.72 -6.41
C GLY A 182 11.81 9.82 -4.89
N ILE A 183 10.86 9.20 -4.17
CA ILE A 183 10.87 9.12 -2.71
C ILE A 183 10.99 7.65 -2.31
N GLN A 184 12.07 7.32 -1.58
CA GLN A 184 12.28 5.98 -1.06
C GLN A 184 12.36 6.03 0.46
N ALA A 185 11.48 5.33 1.13
CA ALA A 185 11.37 5.33 2.58
C ALA A 185 11.42 3.92 3.16
N ARG A 186 12.15 3.78 4.24
CA ARG A 186 12.18 2.54 5.02
C ARG A 186 11.51 2.79 6.36
N LEU A 187 10.42 2.05 6.60
CA LEU A 187 9.73 2.07 7.88
C LEU A 187 10.49 1.19 8.88
N GLU A 188 10.75 1.76 10.03
CA GLU A 188 11.44 1.09 11.13
C GLU A 188 10.42 0.58 12.17
N PRO A 189 10.77 -0.46 12.96
CA PRO A 189 9.97 -0.88 14.10
C PRO A 189 9.74 0.29 15.06
N TYR A 190 8.56 0.36 15.63
CA TYR A 190 8.14 1.43 16.54
C TYR A 190 8.77 1.26 17.93
N ALA A 191 9.08 2.37 18.58
CA ALA A 191 9.42 2.40 19.99
C ALA A 191 8.22 2.01 20.88
N ILE A 192 8.49 1.59 22.11
CA ILE A 192 7.43 1.17 23.05
C ILE A 192 6.47 2.33 23.34
N GLU A 193 7.00 3.54 23.50
CA GLU A 193 6.24 4.75 23.77
C GLU A 193 5.31 5.12 22.61
N GLU A 194 5.80 4.97 21.39
CA GLU A 194 5.01 5.19 20.17
C GLU A 194 3.87 4.16 20.06
N LEU A 195 4.16 2.89 20.33
CA LEU A 195 3.15 1.84 20.36
C LEU A 195 2.13 2.03 21.48
N ALA A 196 2.54 2.49 22.64
CA ALA A 196 1.62 2.81 23.75
C ALA A 196 0.62 3.90 23.32
N THR A 197 1.11 4.95 22.64
CA THR A 197 0.26 6.01 22.09
C THR A 197 -0.75 5.45 21.06
N ILE A 198 -0.31 4.51 20.19
CA ILE A 198 -1.20 3.86 19.24
C ILE A 198 -2.25 3.01 19.95
N VAL A 199 -1.87 2.25 20.99
CA VAL A 199 -2.79 1.42 21.78
C VAL A 199 -3.82 2.29 22.50
N GLU A 200 -3.42 3.38 23.12
CA GLU A 200 -4.32 4.33 23.80
C GLU A 200 -5.34 4.95 22.82
N ARG A 201 -4.87 5.35 21.63
CA ARG A 201 -5.76 5.84 20.56
C ARG A 201 -6.74 4.77 20.12
N SER A 202 -6.25 3.55 19.87
CA SER A 202 -7.08 2.43 19.43
C SER A 202 -8.10 2.02 20.48
N ALA A 203 -7.71 1.97 21.76
CA ALA A 203 -8.60 1.68 22.88
C ALA A 203 -9.74 2.70 22.98
N ARG A 204 -9.42 3.99 22.78
CA ARG A 204 -10.43 5.07 22.77
C ARG A 204 -11.42 4.91 21.62
N ILE A 205 -10.94 4.54 20.42
CA ILE A 205 -11.81 4.32 19.23
C ILE A 205 -12.72 3.11 19.44
N LEU A 206 -12.20 2.06 20.10
CA LEU A 206 -12.91 0.80 20.36
C LEU A 206 -13.71 0.83 21.66
N GLU A 207 -13.67 1.94 22.42
CA GLU A 207 -14.29 2.08 23.74
C GLU A 207 -13.84 1.00 24.75
N ILE A 208 -12.60 0.53 24.64
CA ILE A 208 -11.99 -0.46 25.53
C ILE A 208 -11.34 0.27 26.72
N PRO A 209 -11.76 0.01 27.95
CA PRO A 209 -11.10 0.60 29.12
C PRO A 209 -9.70 -0.01 29.31
N LEU A 210 -8.69 0.86 29.49
CA LEU A 210 -7.34 0.44 29.80
C LEU A 210 -7.03 0.75 31.27
N GLU A 211 -6.46 -0.24 31.95
CA GLU A 211 -5.87 -0.01 33.28
C GLU A 211 -4.57 0.80 33.18
N GLU A 212 -4.15 1.41 34.28
CA GLU A 212 -2.88 2.13 34.37
C GLU A 212 -1.71 1.20 33.98
N GLY A 213 -0.89 1.64 33.01
CA GLY A 213 0.21 0.83 32.46
C GLY A 213 -0.21 -0.24 31.44
N GLY A 214 -1.51 -0.46 31.19
CA GLY A 214 -2.01 -1.46 30.23
C GLY A 214 -1.51 -1.22 28.80
N ALA A 215 -1.52 0.02 28.33
CA ALA A 215 -1.00 0.38 27.01
C ALA A 215 0.50 0.05 26.86
N ALA A 216 1.31 0.38 27.87
CA ALA A 216 2.74 0.09 27.89
C ALA A 216 3.01 -1.44 27.92
N ALA A 217 2.20 -2.20 28.66
CA ALA A 217 2.31 -3.65 28.74
C ALA A 217 1.99 -4.34 27.39
N ILE A 218 0.99 -3.87 26.66
CA ILE A 218 0.65 -4.31 25.30
C ILE A 218 1.77 -3.92 24.33
N ALA A 219 2.21 -2.67 24.37
CA ALA A 219 3.27 -2.14 23.53
C ALA A 219 4.56 -2.97 23.63
N ALA A 220 5.01 -3.28 24.86
CA ALA A 220 6.20 -4.08 25.11
C ALA A 220 6.13 -5.49 24.50
N ARG A 221 4.92 -6.06 24.34
CA ARG A 221 4.69 -7.39 23.74
C ARG A 221 4.47 -7.34 22.25
N SER A 222 4.34 -6.16 21.65
CA SER A 222 3.95 -5.96 20.24
C SER A 222 5.13 -6.03 19.26
N ARG A 223 6.34 -6.23 19.73
CA ARG A 223 7.56 -6.40 18.92
C ARG A 223 7.76 -5.28 17.88
N GLY A 224 7.49 -4.04 18.24
CA GLY A 224 7.66 -2.90 17.35
C GLY A 224 6.59 -2.76 16.26
N THR A 225 5.46 -3.49 16.34
CA THR A 225 4.50 -3.59 15.23
C THR A 225 3.10 -3.13 15.64
N PRO A 226 2.56 -2.03 15.07
CA PRO A 226 1.21 -1.54 15.34
C PRO A 226 0.10 -2.57 15.13
N ARG A 227 0.16 -3.37 14.06
CA ARG A 227 -0.81 -4.45 13.81
C ARG A 227 -0.87 -5.45 14.95
N VAL A 228 0.30 -5.84 15.49
CA VAL A 228 0.36 -6.76 16.65
C VAL A 228 -0.19 -6.08 17.90
N ALA A 229 0.12 -4.80 18.12
CA ALA A 229 -0.38 -4.02 19.23
C ALA A 229 -1.92 -3.96 19.25
N ASN A 230 -2.52 -3.62 18.12
CA ASN A 230 -3.97 -3.56 17.96
C ASN A 230 -4.63 -4.94 18.12
N ARG A 231 -3.97 -6.01 17.67
CA ARG A 231 -4.48 -7.39 17.88
C ARG A 231 -4.41 -7.84 19.34
N LEU A 232 -3.40 -7.38 20.10
CA LEU A 232 -3.28 -7.71 21.52
C LEU A 232 -4.23 -6.86 22.41
N LEU A 233 -4.68 -5.71 21.91
CA LEU A 233 -5.65 -4.86 22.58
C LEU A 233 -7.06 -5.46 22.53
N ARG A 234 -7.41 -6.15 21.45
CA ARG A 234 -8.69 -6.86 21.26
C ARG A 234 -8.71 -8.22 21.95
#